data_e3486e13b19b0d29978f0a48a9a64e19
#
_entry.id   e3486e13b19b0d29978f0a48a9a64e19
#
_cell.length_a   1.000
_cell.length_b   1.000
_cell.length_c   1.000
_cell.angle_alpha   90.00
_cell.angle_beta   90.00
_cell.angle_gamma   90.00
#
_symmetry.space_group_name_H-M   'P 1'
#
loop_
_entity.id
_entity.type
_entity.pdbx_description
1 polymer ?
#
loop_
_entity_poly.entity_id
_entity_poly.type
_entity_poly.pdbx_seq_one_letter_code
_entity_poly.pdbx_strand_id
1 'polypeptide(L)'
;DAACIYFVQDPHRYDVIVTDNLFGDILTDLGGAVSGGIGVASSANLNPTRSGPSMFEPVHGSAPDIAGKGVANPVAAILSAAHMLEFLGEAKAAEVLRDACAEPVSGSTVAVGDEIARRVKAII
;
A
#
# COMPACT_ATOMS: atom_id res chain seq x y z
N ASP A 1 19.90 -1.06 13.89
CA ASP A 1 19.07 -0.57 15.00
C ASP A 1 18.77 0.93 14.88
N ALA A 2 19.79 1.75 14.58
CA ALA A 2 19.63 3.20 14.45
C ALA A 2 18.61 3.59 13.36
N ALA A 3 18.49 2.82 12.29
CA ALA A 3 17.49 3.05 11.24
C ALA A 3 16.07 3.03 11.80
N CYS A 4 15.76 2.16 12.75
CA CYS A 4 14.44 2.11 13.38
C CYS A 4 14.09 3.41 14.11
N ILE A 5 15.08 4.00 14.81
CA ILE A 5 14.91 5.29 15.50
C ILE A 5 14.61 6.39 14.48
N TYR A 6 15.40 6.47 13.44
CA TYR A 6 15.26 7.50 12.41
C TYR A 6 13.99 7.33 11.58
N PHE A 7 13.52 6.11 11.38
CA PHE A 7 12.24 5.85 10.72
C PHE A 7 11.06 6.48 11.47
N VAL A 8 11.13 6.51 12.79
CA VAL A 8 10.10 7.13 13.63
C VAL A 8 10.29 8.64 13.77
N GLN A 9 11.54 9.11 13.93
CA GLN A 9 11.86 10.51 14.22
C GLN A 9 11.90 11.39 12.98
N ASP A 10 12.41 10.88 11.87
CA ASP A 10 12.66 11.62 10.64
C ASP A 10 12.65 10.67 9.42
N PRO A 11 11.48 10.13 9.04
CA PRO A 11 11.38 9.17 7.93
C PRO A 11 11.79 9.78 6.58
N HIS A 12 11.68 11.10 6.42
CA HIS A 12 12.00 11.80 5.17
C HIS A 12 13.48 11.79 4.79
N ARG A 13 14.34 11.39 5.71
CA ARG A 13 15.79 11.27 5.42
C ARG A 13 16.15 10.10 4.51
N TYR A 14 15.20 9.17 4.28
CA TYR A 14 15.44 7.98 3.49
C TYR A 14 14.69 8.04 2.15
N ASP A 15 15.43 8.02 1.05
CA ASP A 15 14.87 7.84 -0.30
C ASP A 15 14.92 6.37 -0.72
N VAL A 16 16.03 5.69 -0.39
CA VAL A 16 16.25 4.28 -0.71
C VAL A 16 16.95 3.59 0.44
N ILE A 17 16.50 2.40 0.78
CA ILE A 17 17.11 1.54 1.79
C ILE A 17 17.49 0.21 1.14
N VAL A 18 18.76 -0.18 1.30
CA VAL A 18 19.27 -1.48 0.89
C VAL A 18 19.50 -2.32 2.14
N THR A 19 18.88 -3.48 2.20
CA THR A 19 18.94 -4.38 3.36
C THR A 19 18.77 -5.83 2.91
N ASP A 20 19.08 -6.77 3.79
CA ASP A 20 18.71 -8.17 3.61
C ASP A 20 17.20 -8.39 3.91
N ASN A 21 16.71 -9.59 3.60
CA ASN A 21 15.28 -9.89 3.72
C ASN A 21 14.77 -9.74 5.17
N LEU A 22 15.50 -10.24 6.15
CA LEU A 22 15.06 -10.24 7.55
C LEU A 22 14.86 -8.83 8.10
N PHE A 23 15.83 -7.95 7.91
CA PHE A 23 15.73 -6.57 8.39
C PHE A 23 14.83 -5.73 7.50
N GLY A 24 14.73 -6.07 6.21
CA GLY A 24 13.77 -5.48 5.28
C GLY A 24 12.33 -5.67 5.75
N ASP A 25 11.95 -6.90 6.09
CA ASP A 25 10.62 -7.23 6.58
C ASP A 25 10.27 -6.46 7.88
N ILE A 26 11.24 -6.32 8.80
CA ILE A 26 11.04 -5.55 10.03
C ILE A 26 10.86 -4.05 9.72
N LEU A 27 11.70 -3.51 8.84
CA LEU A 27 11.68 -2.07 8.52
C LEU A 27 10.45 -1.68 7.71
N THR A 28 9.97 -2.56 6.82
CA THR A 28 8.75 -2.28 6.03
C THR A 28 7.51 -2.25 6.90
N ASP A 29 7.39 -3.15 7.89
CA ASP A 29 6.29 -3.12 8.85
C ASP A 29 6.32 -1.87 9.73
N LEU A 30 7.52 -1.47 10.18
CA LEU A 30 7.69 -0.22 10.90
C LEU A 30 7.32 0.99 10.02
N GLY A 31 7.77 0.99 8.76
CA GLY A 31 7.41 2.01 7.77
C GLY A 31 5.90 2.10 7.56
N GLY A 32 5.23 0.97 7.41
CA GLY A 32 3.77 0.90 7.31
C GLY A 32 3.06 1.46 8.55
N ALA A 33 3.57 1.13 9.74
CA ALA A 33 2.99 1.61 10.99
C ALA A 33 3.08 3.13 11.14
N VAL A 34 4.22 3.74 10.81
CA VAL A 34 4.39 5.21 10.91
C VAL A 34 3.72 5.99 9.77
N SER A 35 3.40 5.31 8.67
CA SER A 35 2.73 5.90 7.50
C SER A 35 1.19 5.83 7.54
N GLY A 36 0.59 5.44 8.67
CA GLY A 36 -0.86 5.38 8.83
C GLY A 36 -1.42 3.98 9.10
N GLY A 37 -0.54 2.98 9.20
CA GLY A 37 -0.88 1.60 9.54
C GLY A 37 -0.88 0.65 8.34
N ILE A 38 -0.75 -0.63 8.64
CA ILE A 38 -0.62 -1.69 7.63
C ILE A 38 -1.84 -1.84 6.71
N GLY A 39 -3.01 -1.39 7.14
CA GLY A 39 -4.24 -1.41 6.34
C GLY A 39 -4.25 -0.45 5.14
N VAL A 40 -3.29 0.50 5.10
CA VAL A 40 -3.11 1.44 3.98
C VAL A 40 -1.75 1.28 3.30
N ALA A 41 -0.89 0.39 3.80
CA ALA A 41 0.44 0.16 3.26
C ALA A 41 0.38 -0.80 2.05
N SER A 42 0.67 -0.26 0.88
CA SER A 42 0.81 -1.01 -0.37
C SER A 42 2.27 -1.34 -0.64
N SER A 43 2.53 -2.44 -1.37
CA SER A 43 3.87 -2.82 -1.77
C SER A 43 3.96 -3.37 -3.20
N ALA A 44 5.19 -3.47 -3.69
CA ALA A 44 5.47 -4.09 -4.97
C ALA A 44 6.86 -4.74 -4.99
N ASN A 45 6.95 -5.94 -5.56
CA ASN A 45 8.19 -6.58 -5.92
C ASN A 45 8.39 -6.44 -7.44
N LEU A 46 9.24 -5.53 -7.85
CA LEU A 46 9.39 -5.16 -9.25
C LEU A 46 10.54 -5.88 -9.94
N ASN A 47 10.27 -6.41 -11.12
CA ASN A 47 11.31 -6.76 -12.08
C ASN A 47 11.51 -5.57 -13.04
N PRO A 48 12.51 -4.72 -12.84
CA PRO A 48 12.66 -3.48 -13.60
C PRO A 48 13.00 -3.74 -15.07
N THR A 49 13.57 -4.89 -15.40
CA THR A 49 13.87 -5.28 -16.79
C THR A 49 12.67 -5.83 -17.54
N ARG A 50 11.56 -6.10 -16.82
CA ARG A 50 10.33 -6.73 -17.36
C ARG A 50 10.56 -8.06 -18.07
N SER A 51 11.69 -8.73 -17.81
CA SER A 51 12.02 -10.06 -18.37
C SER A 51 11.29 -11.21 -17.65
N GLY A 52 10.59 -10.93 -16.56
CA GLY A 52 9.81 -11.85 -15.75
C GLY A 52 8.69 -11.12 -15.01
N PRO A 53 7.94 -11.83 -14.16
CA PRO A 53 6.81 -11.23 -13.44
C PRO A 53 7.24 -10.20 -12.42
N SER A 54 6.32 -9.27 -12.13
CA SER A 54 6.33 -8.40 -10.97
C SER A 54 5.10 -8.72 -10.12
N MET A 55 5.14 -8.42 -8.82
CA MET A 55 4.05 -8.68 -7.89
C MET A 55 3.66 -7.39 -7.18
N PHE A 56 2.36 -7.20 -6.96
CA PHE A 56 1.79 -6.02 -6.30
C PHE A 56 0.80 -6.51 -5.26
N GLU A 57 1.06 -6.19 -4.00
CA GLU A 57 0.27 -6.70 -2.89
C GLU A 57 0.27 -5.72 -1.71
N PRO A 58 -0.71 -5.78 -0.81
CA PRO A 58 -0.62 -5.13 0.50
C PRO A 58 0.55 -5.67 1.31
N VAL A 59 1.13 -4.85 2.18
CA VAL A 59 2.15 -5.29 3.14
C VAL A 59 1.57 -6.31 4.13
N HIS A 60 0.30 -6.15 4.53
CA HIS A 60 -0.36 -7.05 5.48
C HIS A 60 -0.63 -8.45 4.90
N GLY A 61 -0.59 -9.47 5.75
CA GLY A 61 -0.95 -10.85 5.42
C GLY A 61 -2.46 -11.12 5.46
N SER A 62 -2.82 -12.40 5.59
CA SER A 62 -4.21 -12.90 5.52
C SER A 62 -5.09 -12.59 6.74
N ALA A 63 -4.50 -12.17 7.87
CA ALA A 63 -5.20 -11.81 9.10
C ALA A 63 -6.35 -12.78 9.48
N PRO A 64 -6.05 -14.07 9.79
CA PRO A 64 -7.07 -15.11 9.96
C PRO A 64 -8.05 -14.83 11.10
N ASP A 65 -7.63 -14.07 12.10
CA ASP A 65 -8.44 -13.66 13.26
C ASP A 65 -9.58 -12.70 12.90
N ILE A 66 -9.50 -11.99 11.78
CA ILE A 66 -10.58 -11.12 11.28
C ILE A 66 -11.21 -11.62 9.97
N ALA A 67 -10.79 -12.77 9.46
CA ALA A 67 -11.36 -13.36 8.25
C ALA A 67 -12.88 -13.55 8.38
N GLY A 68 -13.61 -13.15 7.35
CA GLY A 68 -15.08 -13.24 7.29
C GLY A 68 -15.82 -12.15 8.10
N LYS A 69 -15.14 -11.33 8.90
CA LYS A 69 -15.80 -10.29 9.71
C LYS A 69 -16.12 -9.00 8.92
N GLY A 70 -15.60 -8.85 7.71
CA GLY A 70 -15.83 -7.68 6.86
C GLY A 70 -15.27 -6.36 7.43
N VAL A 71 -14.18 -6.43 8.22
CA VAL A 71 -13.59 -5.27 8.91
C VAL A 71 -12.21 -4.87 8.35
N ALA A 72 -11.62 -5.68 7.47
CA ALA A 72 -10.34 -5.36 6.85
C ALA A 72 -10.45 -4.11 5.96
N ASN A 73 -9.46 -3.21 6.06
CA ASN A 73 -9.39 -2.02 5.20
C ASN A 73 -8.89 -2.41 3.80
N PRO A 74 -9.64 -2.19 2.70
CA PRO A 74 -9.22 -2.57 1.35
C PRO A 74 -8.26 -1.56 0.69
N VAL A 75 -7.96 -0.43 1.33
CA VAL A 75 -7.17 0.67 0.74
C VAL A 75 -5.79 0.20 0.31
N ALA A 76 -5.10 -0.62 1.12
CA ALA A 76 -3.78 -1.14 0.76
C ALA A 76 -3.80 -1.94 -0.55
N ALA A 77 -4.83 -2.77 -0.77
CA ALA A 77 -4.99 -3.53 -2.01
C ALA A 77 -5.28 -2.62 -3.21
N ILE A 78 -6.10 -1.59 -3.02
CA ILE A 78 -6.43 -0.60 -4.07
C ILE A 78 -5.18 0.21 -4.44
N LEU A 79 -4.39 0.63 -3.46
CA LEU A 79 -3.12 1.34 -3.72
C LEU A 79 -2.06 0.43 -4.37
N SER A 80 -2.05 -0.87 -4.05
CA SER A 80 -1.20 -1.84 -4.75
C SER A 80 -1.60 -1.96 -6.22
N ALA A 81 -2.90 -1.91 -6.54
CA ALA A 81 -3.37 -1.84 -7.92
C ALA A 81 -2.96 -0.54 -8.61
N ALA A 82 -2.91 0.60 -7.90
CA ALA A 82 -2.38 1.84 -8.45
C ALA A 82 -0.89 1.72 -8.83
N HIS A 83 -0.06 1.09 -7.99
CA HIS A 83 1.34 0.80 -8.32
C HIS A 83 1.46 -0.10 -9.56
N MET A 84 0.60 -1.12 -9.67
CA MET A 84 0.57 -1.99 -10.85
C MET A 84 0.24 -1.20 -12.12
N LEU A 85 -0.77 -0.36 -12.10
CA LEU A 85 -1.16 0.48 -13.23
C LEU A 85 -0.03 1.42 -13.66
N GLU A 86 0.63 2.06 -12.71
CA GLU A 86 1.78 2.93 -12.99
C GLU A 86 2.93 2.14 -13.63
N PHE A 87 3.26 0.97 -13.11
CA PHE A 87 4.29 0.10 -13.69
C PHE A 87 3.94 -0.34 -15.11
N LEU A 88 2.67 -0.53 -15.42
CA LEU A 88 2.18 -0.88 -16.75
C LEU A 88 2.12 0.32 -17.71
N GLY A 89 2.36 1.54 -17.24
CA GLY A 89 2.33 2.76 -18.06
C GLY A 89 0.99 3.50 -18.04
N GLU A 90 0.02 3.01 -17.25
CA GLU A 90 -1.32 3.59 -17.09
C GLU A 90 -1.34 4.67 -15.98
N ALA A 91 -0.46 5.67 -16.11
CA ALA A 91 -0.20 6.67 -15.08
C ALA A 91 -1.47 7.45 -14.65
N LYS A 92 -2.34 7.81 -15.61
CA LYS A 92 -3.60 8.51 -15.30
C LYS A 92 -4.54 7.67 -14.46
N ALA A 93 -4.68 6.38 -14.76
CA ALA A 93 -5.51 5.47 -13.98
C ALA A 93 -4.94 5.26 -12.57
N ALA A 94 -3.60 5.19 -12.45
CA ALA A 94 -2.93 5.13 -11.16
C ALA A 94 -3.18 6.37 -10.29
N GLU A 95 -3.11 7.56 -10.89
CA GLU A 95 -3.39 8.84 -10.23
C GLU A 95 -4.83 8.89 -9.72
N VAL A 96 -5.81 8.53 -10.55
CA VAL A 96 -7.23 8.48 -10.16
C VAL A 96 -7.46 7.58 -8.94
N LEU A 97 -6.80 6.41 -8.88
CA LEU A 97 -6.91 5.53 -7.71
C LEU A 97 -6.27 6.15 -6.46
N ARG A 98 -5.12 6.81 -6.58
CA ARG A 98 -4.48 7.50 -5.45
C ARG A 98 -5.34 8.63 -4.92
N ASP A 99 -5.88 9.46 -5.81
CA ASP A 99 -6.76 10.58 -5.45
C ASP A 99 -8.04 10.09 -4.78
N ALA A 100 -8.64 9.02 -5.27
CA ALA A 100 -9.82 8.42 -4.65
C ALA A 100 -9.55 7.88 -3.23
N CYS A 101 -8.31 7.49 -2.95
CA CYS A 101 -7.86 7.00 -1.63
C CYS A 101 -7.26 8.09 -0.72
N ALA A 102 -7.06 9.33 -1.21
CA ALA A 102 -6.36 10.38 -0.46
C ALA A 102 -7.05 10.75 0.86
N GLU A 103 -8.38 10.77 0.85
CA GLU A 103 -9.16 11.06 2.06
C GLU A 103 -9.58 9.75 2.75
N PRO A 104 -9.34 9.60 4.07
CA PRO A 104 -9.71 8.42 4.81
C PRO A 104 -11.20 8.06 4.67
N VAL A 105 -11.49 6.78 4.57
CA VAL A 105 -12.85 6.24 4.58
C VAL A 105 -12.98 5.23 5.71
N SER A 106 -14.05 5.31 6.47
CA SER A 106 -14.35 4.39 7.57
C SER A 106 -15.58 3.56 7.27
N GLY A 107 -15.60 2.32 7.72
CA GLY A 107 -16.73 1.42 7.52
C GLY A 107 -16.32 -0.04 7.40
N SER A 108 -17.23 -0.88 6.95
CA SER A 108 -16.91 -2.27 6.58
C SER A 108 -16.04 -2.30 5.34
N THR A 109 -15.35 -3.43 5.09
CA THR A 109 -14.55 -3.66 3.87
C THR A 109 -15.32 -3.30 2.59
N VAL A 110 -16.59 -3.73 2.51
CA VAL A 110 -17.46 -3.45 1.36
C VAL A 110 -17.78 -1.96 1.27
N ALA A 111 -18.19 -1.33 2.37
CA ALA A 111 -18.56 0.07 2.37
C ALA A 111 -17.39 0.99 1.97
N VAL A 112 -16.18 0.69 2.43
CA VAL A 112 -14.97 1.42 2.04
C VAL A 112 -14.69 1.22 0.55
N GLY A 113 -14.75 -0.01 0.05
CA GLY A 113 -14.54 -0.30 -1.36
C GLY A 113 -15.55 0.39 -2.28
N ASP A 114 -16.83 0.37 -1.92
CA ASP A 114 -17.92 1.02 -2.67
C ASP A 114 -17.74 2.55 -2.71
N GLU A 115 -17.36 3.16 -1.59
CA GLU A 115 -17.10 4.59 -1.53
C GLU A 115 -15.91 5.00 -2.42
N ILE A 116 -14.81 4.24 -2.39
CA ILE A 116 -13.66 4.51 -3.26
C ILE A 116 -14.06 4.32 -4.74
N ALA A 117 -14.81 3.29 -5.06
CA ALA A 117 -15.31 3.09 -6.42
C ALA A 117 -16.22 4.24 -6.89
N ARG A 118 -17.04 4.80 -5.98
CA ARG A 118 -17.86 5.99 -6.26
C ARG A 118 -16.98 7.22 -6.52
N ARG A 119 -15.90 7.43 -5.74
CA ARG A 119 -14.95 8.54 -5.95
C ARG A 119 -14.25 8.42 -7.29
N VAL A 120 -13.77 7.22 -7.64
CA VAL A 120 -13.15 6.96 -8.96
C VAL A 120 -14.10 7.39 -10.08
N LYS A 121 -15.38 6.98 -10.04
CA LYS A 121 -16.38 7.36 -11.04
C LYS A 121 -16.67 8.87 -11.10
N ALA A 122 -16.39 9.60 -10.04
CA ALA A 122 -16.58 11.05 -10.01
C ALA A 122 -15.38 11.83 -10.55
N ILE A 123 -14.20 11.20 -10.62
CA ILE A 123 -12.96 11.80 -11.12
C ILE A 123 -12.84 11.61 -12.65
N ILE A 124 -13.31 10.46 -13.17
CA ILE A 124 -13.26 10.15 -14.62
C ILE A 124 -14.47 10.69 -15.36
#